data_97f9f8749f57e9201bb7725afbbd46af
#
_entry.id   97f9f8749f57e9201bb7725afbbd46af
#
_cell.length_a   1.000
_cell.length_b   1.000
_cell.length_c   1.000
_cell.angle_alpha   90.00
_cell.angle_beta   90.00
_cell.angle_gamma   90.00
#
_symmetry.space_group_name_H-M   'P 1'
#
loop_
_entity.id
_entity.type
_entity.pdbx_description
1 polymer ?
#
loop_
_entity_poly.entity_id
_entity_poly.type
_entity_poly.pdbx_seq_one_letter_code
_entity_poly.pdbx_strand_id
1 'polypeptide(L)'
;MTTISLEELNPLIQSEWEYLESENRKWSLLEGKQDMEVLEHVLRCILHMDLTKKRPREFQECVKVQNPDGGWSKKSHTQKTSMWITTFVGLKLCRGNMILKDPEIQTTVDKTLEYVLSMQDEDGHWTDDEWSHLDTTCSVTCFLTIYQVTQDKKNDARINKARIRGFEYISNWQKDSGLWKDDTFHPAGIETTAHLMQYTLVPAYFMDGIDFAKKMCLEAADSLITEQDENGSWDNENIDHTMDACRNLMLVADTFKTKDKYTPIIEKGVRWLIDNKNDQGWGDFPNEPSNVERTADGLDTLLKFRRYCSDAPMAHFWAFTK
;
A
#
# COMPACT_ATOMS: atom_id res chain seq x y z
N MET A 1 8.55 -18.83 18.68
CA MET A 1 9.63 -18.82 17.67
C MET A 1 8.97 -18.90 16.33
N THR A 2 9.36 -18.07 15.38
CA THR A 2 8.83 -18.11 14.01
C THR A 2 9.19 -19.43 13.35
N THR A 3 8.23 -20.03 12.64
CA THR A 3 8.44 -21.27 11.86
C THR A 3 9.18 -21.01 10.54
N ILE A 4 9.24 -19.75 10.11
CA ILE A 4 9.90 -19.28 8.87
C ILE A 4 11.19 -18.56 9.24
N SER A 5 12.34 -19.08 8.78
CA SER A 5 13.65 -18.52 9.11
C SER A 5 14.06 -17.40 8.14
N LEU A 6 14.97 -16.52 8.59
CA LEU A 6 15.57 -15.51 7.70
C LEU A 6 16.41 -16.16 6.58
N GLU A 7 16.98 -17.35 6.82
CA GLU A 7 17.72 -18.11 5.82
C GLU A 7 16.82 -18.62 4.70
N GLU A 8 15.55 -18.94 5.02
CA GLU A 8 14.52 -19.31 4.04
C GLU A 8 14.01 -18.08 3.25
N LEU A 9 13.83 -16.94 3.91
CA LEU A 9 13.27 -15.75 3.27
C LEU A 9 14.22 -15.05 2.29
N ASN A 10 15.51 -14.98 2.61
CA ASN A 10 16.44 -14.21 1.79
C ASN A 10 16.57 -14.71 0.34
N PRO A 11 16.69 -16.04 0.07
CA PRO A 11 16.69 -16.55 -1.29
C PRO A 11 15.38 -16.27 -2.04
N LEU A 12 14.23 -16.36 -1.36
CA LEU A 12 12.92 -16.05 -1.96
C LEU A 12 12.84 -14.58 -2.37
N ILE A 13 13.20 -13.67 -1.47
CA ILE A 13 13.22 -12.22 -1.77
C ILE A 13 14.11 -11.92 -2.98
N GLN A 14 15.27 -12.58 -3.07
CA GLN A 14 16.19 -12.38 -4.18
C GLN A 14 15.62 -12.92 -5.50
N SER A 15 15.03 -14.13 -5.49
CA SER A 15 14.45 -14.72 -6.69
C SER A 15 13.26 -13.92 -7.24
N GLU A 16 12.41 -13.37 -6.34
CA GLU A 16 11.27 -12.56 -6.77
C GLU A 16 11.72 -11.23 -7.38
N TRP A 17 12.75 -10.63 -6.82
CA TRP A 17 13.33 -9.43 -7.42
C TRP A 17 13.94 -9.72 -8.81
N GLU A 18 14.67 -10.81 -8.97
CA GLU A 18 15.25 -11.24 -10.26
C GLU A 18 14.15 -11.48 -11.31
N TYR A 19 13.01 -12.06 -10.91
CA TYR A 19 11.86 -12.19 -11.80
C TYR A 19 11.33 -10.82 -12.23
N LEU A 20 11.09 -9.89 -11.30
CA LEU A 20 10.64 -8.54 -11.64
C LEU A 20 11.62 -7.82 -12.57
N GLU A 21 12.94 -7.98 -12.37
CA GLU A 21 13.95 -7.43 -13.28
C GLU A 21 13.88 -8.07 -14.67
N SER A 22 13.66 -9.38 -14.77
CA SER A 22 13.52 -10.07 -16.06
C SER A 22 12.27 -9.63 -16.83
N GLU A 23 11.21 -9.22 -16.13
CA GLU A 23 9.93 -8.76 -16.67
C GLU A 23 9.84 -7.23 -16.82
N ASN A 24 10.97 -6.52 -16.80
CA ASN A 24 11.00 -5.05 -16.80
C ASN A 24 10.24 -4.42 -17.97
N ARG A 25 10.12 -5.11 -19.11
CA ARG A 25 9.34 -4.65 -20.26
C ARG A 25 7.85 -4.54 -20.00
N LYS A 26 7.35 -5.19 -18.94
CA LYS A 26 5.93 -5.17 -18.57
C LYS A 26 5.60 -4.03 -17.59
N TRP A 27 6.59 -3.46 -16.91
CA TRP A 27 6.35 -2.46 -15.89
C TRP A 27 7.16 -1.16 -16.03
N SER A 28 8.36 -1.20 -16.62
CA SER A 28 9.24 -0.02 -16.67
C SER A 28 8.84 0.95 -17.77
N LEU A 29 8.62 2.22 -17.44
CA LEU A 29 8.38 3.30 -18.41
C LEU A 29 9.57 3.53 -19.36
N LEU A 30 10.77 3.10 -18.98
CA LEU A 30 11.97 3.14 -19.84
C LEU A 30 11.83 2.21 -21.06
N GLU A 31 11.02 1.18 -20.95
CA GLU A 31 10.76 0.20 -22.01
C GLU A 31 9.50 0.52 -22.85
N GLY A 32 8.81 1.62 -22.54
CA GLY A 32 7.65 2.08 -23.30
C GLY A 32 6.45 2.48 -22.46
N LYS A 33 5.25 2.33 -23.05
CA LYS A 33 3.98 2.69 -22.41
C LYS A 33 3.49 1.54 -21.54
N GLN A 34 3.36 1.78 -20.26
CA GLN A 34 3.03 0.74 -19.27
C GLN A 34 1.74 1.01 -18.51
N ASP A 35 1.30 0.00 -17.79
CA ASP A 35 0.30 0.12 -16.75
C ASP A 35 0.91 0.77 -15.51
N MET A 36 0.34 1.89 -15.09
CA MET A 36 0.86 2.65 -13.95
C MET A 36 0.58 1.97 -12.61
N GLU A 37 -0.46 1.12 -12.55
CA GLU A 37 -0.77 0.31 -11.39
C GLU A 37 0.34 -0.72 -11.15
N VAL A 38 0.69 -1.49 -12.17
CA VAL A 38 1.80 -2.45 -12.08
C VAL A 38 3.12 -1.76 -11.73
N LEU A 39 3.40 -0.60 -12.34
CA LEU A 39 4.62 0.16 -12.05
C LEU A 39 4.68 0.60 -10.58
N GLU A 40 3.58 1.08 -10.00
CA GLU A 40 3.60 1.58 -8.62
C GLU A 40 3.91 0.46 -7.60
N HIS A 41 3.45 -0.79 -7.84
CA HIS A 41 3.81 -1.95 -7.03
C HIS A 41 5.32 -2.23 -7.08
N VAL A 42 5.93 -2.16 -8.26
CA VAL A 42 7.37 -2.35 -8.40
C VAL A 42 8.17 -1.19 -7.80
N LEU A 43 7.71 0.07 -7.92
CA LEU A 43 8.33 1.22 -7.25
C LEU A 43 8.36 1.05 -5.72
N ARG A 44 7.31 0.45 -5.15
CA ARG A 44 7.27 0.10 -3.73
C ARG A 44 8.39 -0.89 -3.36
N CYS A 45 8.60 -1.92 -4.18
CA CYS A 45 9.70 -2.87 -3.98
C CYS A 45 11.07 -2.18 -4.09
N ILE A 46 11.28 -1.30 -5.08
CA ILE A 46 12.51 -0.51 -5.24
C ILE A 46 12.81 0.32 -3.97
N LEU A 47 11.77 0.94 -3.40
CA LEU A 47 11.88 1.70 -2.13
C LEU A 47 12.25 0.80 -0.95
N HIS A 48 11.57 -0.33 -0.80
CA HIS A 48 11.75 -1.22 0.36
C HIS A 48 13.04 -2.05 0.30
N MET A 49 13.63 -2.22 -0.88
CA MET A 49 14.94 -2.84 -1.09
C MET A 49 16.09 -1.85 -1.09
N ASP A 50 15.87 -0.56 -0.78
CA ASP A 50 16.87 0.51 -0.81
C ASP A 50 17.57 0.68 -2.19
N LEU A 51 16.85 0.38 -3.27
CA LEU A 51 17.36 0.48 -4.64
C LEU A 51 17.15 1.85 -5.29
N THR A 52 16.52 2.82 -4.62
CA THR A 52 16.16 4.14 -5.17
C THR A 52 17.35 4.87 -5.80
N LYS A 53 18.52 4.86 -5.15
CA LYS A 53 19.75 5.48 -5.70
C LYS A 53 20.30 4.75 -6.92
N LYS A 54 20.02 3.45 -7.06
CA LYS A 54 20.45 2.63 -8.21
C LYS A 54 19.50 2.74 -9.38
N ARG A 55 18.23 3.11 -9.10
CA ARG A 55 17.12 3.19 -10.07
C ARG A 55 16.40 4.55 -10.03
N PRO A 56 17.12 5.69 -10.13
CA PRO A 56 16.49 7.01 -10.07
C PRO A 56 15.59 7.29 -11.28
N ARG A 57 15.92 6.67 -12.42
CA ARG A 57 15.22 6.92 -13.71
C ARG A 57 13.76 6.46 -13.65
N GLU A 58 13.43 5.40 -12.97
CA GLU A 58 12.06 4.90 -12.82
C GLU A 58 11.15 5.96 -12.16
N PHE A 59 11.68 6.71 -11.19
CA PHE A 59 10.96 7.82 -10.56
C PHE A 59 10.88 9.05 -11.48
N GLN A 60 11.96 9.37 -12.18
CA GLN A 60 12.01 10.51 -13.11
C GLN A 60 11.10 10.31 -14.33
N GLU A 61 10.95 9.09 -14.83
CA GLU A 61 10.02 8.81 -15.94
C GLU A 61 8.56 9.02 -15.54
N CYS A 62 8.18 8.78 -14.28
CA CYS A 62 6.84 9.11 -13.79
C CYS A 62 6.52 10.60 -13.92
N VAL A 63 7.52 11.48 -13.72
CA VAL A 63 7.35 12.93 -13.91
C VAL A 63 6.92 13.29 -15.34
N LYS A 64 7.49 12.61 -16.34
CA LYS A 64 7.26 12.89 -17.77
C LYS A 64 5.87 12.49 -18.25
N VAL A 65 5.23 11.55 -17.56
CA VAL A 65 3.89 11.04 -17.93
C VAL A 65 2.77 11.58 -17.04
N GLN A 66 3.08 12.58 -16.18
CA GLN A 66 2.05 13.25 -15.40
C GLN A 66 1.10 14.02 -16.31
N ASN A 67 -0.19 13.88 -16.09
CA ASN A 67 -1.22 14.62 -16.81
C ASN A 67 -1.18 16.13 -16.51
N PRO A 68 -1.74 16.96 -17.40
CA PRO A 68 -1.79 18.41 -17.18
C PRO A 68 -2.47 18.86 -15.90
N ASP A 69 -3.42 18.09 -15.38
CA ASP A 69 -4.15 18.35 -14.13
C ASP A 69 -3.34 18.04 -12.85
N GLY A 70 -2.27 17.28 -12.95
CA GLY A 70 -1.41 16.93 -11.82
C GLY A 70 -1.53 15.48 -11.36
N GLY A 71 -2.36 14.67 -12.00
CA GLY A 71 -2.52 13.24 -11.72
C GLY A 71 -1.87 12.33 -12.75
N TRP A 72 -2.18 11.03 -12.65
CA TRP A 72 -1.76 10.00 -13.60
C TRP A 72 -2.95 9.14 -14.02
N SER A 73 -2.87 8.67 -15.26
CA SER A 73 -3.81 7.70 -15.79
C SER A 73 -3.36 6.28 -15.48
N LYS A 74 -4.28 5.31 -15.44
CA LYS A 74 -3.94 3.88 -15.30
C LYS A 74 -2.97 3.42 -16.40
N LYS A 75 -3.23 3.83 -17.65
CA LYS A 75 -2.30 3.63 -18.78
C LYS A 75 -1.49 4.89 -19.03
N SER A 76 -0.18 4.80 -18.98
CA SER A 76 0.75 5.94 -19.07
C SER A 76 0.65 6.78 -20.35
N HIS A 77 -0.09 6.33 -21.35
CA HIS A 77 -0.28 7.03 -22.62
C HIS A 77 -1.68 7.65 -22.80
N THR A 78 -2.54 7.54 -21.79
CA THR A 78 -3.87 8.17 -21.79
C THR A 78 -3.83 9.46 -20.98
N GLN A 79 -4.90 10.24 -21.05
CA GLN A 79 -5.02 11.49 -20.25
C GLN A 79 -6.19 11.44 -19.27
N LYS A 80 -6.82 10.29 -19.12
CA LYS A 80 -7.88 10.11 -18.13
C LYS A 80 -7.24 9.83 -16.76
N THR A 81 -7.23 10.84 -15.91
CA THR A 81 -6.65 10.73 -14.57
C THR A 81 -7.48 9.80 -13.69
N SER A 82 -6.81 8.85 -13.02
CA SER A 82 -7.34 8.04 -11.94
C SER A 82 -6.83 8.59 -10.62
N MET A 83 -7.73 8.80 -9.66
CA MET A 83 -7.37 9.27 -8.32
C MET A 83 -6.56 8.21 -7.57
N TRP A 84 -6.93 6.94 -7.69
CA TRP A 84 -6.23 5.81 -7.11
C TRP A 84 -4.77 5.76 -7.57
N ILE A 85 -4.54 5.71 -8.87
CA ILE A 85 -3.18 5.69 -9.45
C ILE A 85 -2.40 6.95 -9.08
N THR A 86 -3.06 8.11 -9.12
CA THR A 86 -2.44 9.40 -8.79
C THR A 86 -1.87 9.40 -7.38
N THR A 87 -2.61 8.89 -6.41
CA THR A 87 -2.17 8.91 -5.02
C THR A 87 -1.04 7.92 -4.77
N PHE A 88 -1.09 6.73 -5.35
CA PHE A 88 -0.02 5.73 -5.16
C PHE A 88 1.27 6.08 -5.88
N VAL A 89 1.21 6.60 -7.11
CA VAL A 89 2.40 7.12 -7.80
C VAL A 89 2.97 8.32 -7.05
N GLY A 90 2.13 9.29 -6.68
CA GLY A 90 2.54 10.46 -5.90
C GLY A 90 3.21 10.11 -4.58
N LEU A 91 2.67 9.13 -3.85
CA LEU A 91 3.25 8.61 -2.60
C LEU A 91 4.65 8.03 -2.82
N LYS A 92 4.86 7.22 -3.89
CA LYS A 92 6.17 6.65 -4.20
C LYS A 92 7.17 7.74 -4.60
N LEU A 93 6.72 8.75 -5.35
CA LEU A 93 7.55 9.91 -5.69
C LEU A 93 7.95 10.71 -4.46
N CYS A 94 7.03 10.99 -3.53
CA CYS A 94 7.35 11.66 -2.26
C CYS A 94 8.46 10.91 -1.50
N ARG A 95 8.31 9.60 -1.33
CA ARG A 95 9.29 8.77 -0.62
C ARG A 95 10.61 8.66 -1.37
N GLY A 96 10.57 8.42 -2.67
CA GLY A 96 11.77 8.38 -3.53
C GLY A 96 12.54 9.69 -3.48
N ASN A 97 11.84 10.82 -3.48
CA ASN A 97 12.46 12.14 -3.45
C ASN A 97 13.12 12.52 -2.12
N MET A 98 12.76 11.87 -1.01
CA MET A 98 13.55 12.01 0.23
C MET A 98 15.01 11.60 0.03
N ILE A 99 15.26 10.66 -0.90
CA ILE A 99 16.56 10.09 -1.21
C ILE A 99 17.20 10.79 -2.40
N LEU A 100 16.45 11.03 -3.48
CA LEU A 100 16.95 11.57 -4.76
C LEU A 100 17.19 13.08 -4.69
N LYS A 101 16.36 13.81 -3.95
CA LYS A 101 16.42 15.29 -3.83
C LYS A 101 16.29 15.98 -5.20
N ASP A 102 15.45 15.44 -6.07
CA ASP A 102 15.22 15.91 -7.42
C ASP A 102 14.13 17.02 -7.41
N PRO A 103 14.43 18.27 -7.87
CA PRO A 103 13.47 19.34 -7.84
C PRO A 103 12.30 19.17 -8.83
N GLU A 104 12.47 18.40 -9.91
CA GLU A 104 11.37 18.12 -10.84
C GLU A 104 10.37 17.17 -10.20
N ILE A 105 10.85 16.14 -9.49
CA ILE A 105 9.97 15.27 -8.68
C ILE A 105 9.24 16.09 -7.62
N GLN A 106 9.93 17.04 -6.96
CA GLN A 106 9.29 17.91 -5.97
C GLN A 106 8.16 18.73 -6.59
N THR A 107 8.41 19.39 -7.71
CA THR A 107 7.40 20.17 -8.42
C THR A 107 6.20 19.31 -8.83
N THR A 108 6.47 18.07 -9.26
CA THR A 108 5.46 17.10 -9.67
C THR A 108 4.54 16.70 -8.51
N VAL A 109 5.10 16.36 -7.35
CA VAL A 109 4.29 15.99 -6.19
C VAL A 109 3.52 17.17 -5.58
N ASP A 110 4.07 18.39 -5.66
CA ASP A 110 3.35 19.60 -5.24
C ASP A 110 2.12 19.85 -6.12
N LYS A 111 2.24 19.64 -7.43
CA LYS A 111 1.11 19.73 -8.37
C LYS A 111 0.05 18.64 -8.10
N THR A 112 0.49 17.42 -7.77
CA THR A 112 -0.40 16.36 -7.37
C THR A 112 -1.19 16.73 -6.11
N LEU A 113 -0.54 17.34 -5.13
CA LEU A 113 -1.22 17.81 -3.92
C LEU A 113 -2.37 18.77 -4.24
N GLU A 114 -2.12 19.80 -5.07
CA GLU A 114 -3.16 20.77 -5.42
C GLU A 114 -4.32 20.10 -6.17
N TYR A 115 -4.03 19.18 -7.10
CA TYR A 115 -5.06 18.37 -7.76
C TYR A 115 -5.90 17.60 -6.76
N VAL A 116 -5.28 16.81 -5.90
CA VAL A 116 -5.97 15.98 -4.90
C VAL A 116 -6.83 16.82 -3.96
N LEU A 117 -6.31 17.94 -3.45
CA LEU A 117 -7.07 18.82 -2.56
C LEU A 117 -8.29 19.47 -3.25
N SER A 118 -8.17 19.74 -4.56
CA SER A 118 -9.28 20.33 -5.32
C SER A 118 -10.42 19.37 -5.63
N MET A 119 -10.18 18.06 -5.49
CA MET A 119 -11.13 17.00 -5.86
C MET A 119 -11.89 16.41 -4.66
N GLN A 120 -11.71 16.94 -3.43
CA GLN A 120 -12.45 16.45 -2.27
C GLN A 120 -13.91 16.87 -2.31
N ASP A 121 -14.83 15.91 -2.21
CA ASP A 121 -16.26 16.14 -2.16
C ASP A 121 -16.72 16.83 -0.85
N GLU A 122 -17.95 17.35 -0.85
CA GLU A 122 -18.49 18.11 0.28
C GLU A 122 -18.64 17.29 1.57
N ASP A 123 -18.82 15.99 1.50
CA ASP A 123 -18.88 15.07 2.64
C ASP A 123 -17.53 14.51 3.08
N GLY A 124 -16.45 14.83 2.36
CA GLY A 124 -15.09 14.53 2.77
C GLY A 124 -14.42 13.39 2.03
N HIS A 125 -15.13 12.68 1.15
CA HIS A 125 -14.53 11.59 0.36
C HIS A 125 -13.90 12.06 -0.96
N TRP A 126 -13.30 11.12 -1.67
CA TRP A 126 -12.84 11.24 -3.07
C TRP A 126 -13.42 10.09 -3.89
N THR A 127 -13.56 10.33 -5.17
CA THR A 127 -14.09 9.37 -6.13
C THR A 127 -13.08 8.98 -7.19
N ASP A 128 -13.22 7.76 -7.68
CA ASP A 128 -12.53 7.23 -8.86
C ASP A 128 -13.54 6.43 -9.68
N ASP A 129 -13.31 6.30 -10.99
CA ASP A 129 -14.24 5.57 -11.86
C ASP A 129 -14.16 4.05 -11.72
N GLU A 130 -13.01 3.53 -11.25
CA GLU A 130 -12.71 2.09 -11.18
C GLU A 130 -12.64 1.56 -9.75
N TRP A 131 -12.60 2.45 -8.74
CA TRP A 131 -12.38 2.09 -7.34
C TRP A 131 -13.50 2.61 -6.43
N SER A 132 -13.72 1.91 -5.33
CA SER A 132 -14.69 2.32 -4.34
C SER A 132 -14.35 3.69 -3.73
N HIS A 133 -15.36 4.39 -3.23
CA HIS A 133 -15.16 5.66 -2.51
C HIS A 133 -14.31 5.44 -1.24
N LEU A 134 -14.45 4.29 -0.58
CA LEU A 134 -13.67 3.95 0.61
C LEU A 134 -12.20 3.75 0.26
N ASP A 135 -11.90 2.92 -0.74
CA ASP A 135 -10.53 2.66 -1.17
C ASP A 135 -9.87 3.92 -1.74
N THR A 136 -10.59 4.67 -2.57
CA THR A 136 -10.10 5.95 -3.10
C THR A 136 -9.81 6.94 -1.98
N THR A 137 -10.73 7.10 -1.02
CA THR A 137 -10.54 8.02 0.11
C THR A 137 -9.37 7.60 0.98
N CYS A 138 -9.19 6.29 1.21
CA CYS A 138 -8.06 5.81 2.01
C CYS A 138 -6.72 6.03 1.30
N SER A 139 -6.63 5.79 0.00
CA SER A 139 -5.40 6.03 -0.77
C SER A 139 -5.00 7.51 -0.75
N VAL A 140 -5.99 8.41 -0.86
CA VAL A 140 -5.77 9.86 -0.76
C VAL A 140 -5.29 10.26 0.64
N THR A 141 -5.93 9.78 1.71
CA THR A 141 -5.49 10.11 3.08
C THR A 141 -4.07 9.62 3.35
N CYS A 142 -3.67 8.49 2.76
CA CYS A 142 -2.30 8.00 2.79
C CYS A 142 -1.34 8.95 2.08
N PHE A 143 -1.64 9.33 0.83
CA PHE A 143 -0.80 10.26 0.07
C PHE A 143 -0.61 11.59 0.83
N LEU A 144 -1.69 12.19 1.32
CA LEU A 144 -1.64 13.44 2.09
C LEU A 144 -0.76 13.30 3.34
N THR A 145 -0.85 12.17 4.03
CA THR A 145 -0.01 11.87 5.21
C THR A 145 1.47 11.78 4.84
N ILE A 146 1.79 11.00 3.81
CA ILE A 146 3.18 10.83 3.33
C ILE A 146 3.73 12.14 2.81
N TYR A 147 2.95 12.91 2.05
CA TYR A 147 3.34 14.24 1.60
C TYR A 147 3.70 15.14 2.80
N GLN A 148 2.85 15.23 3.83
CA GLN A 148 3.12 16.04 5.01
C GLN A 148 4.41 15.65 5.73
N VAL A 149 4.64 14.35 5.89
CA VAL A 149 5.82 13.82 6.58
C VAL A 149 7.10 14.06 5.77
N THR A 150 7.06 13.78 4.46
CA THR A 150 8.24 13.86 3.60
C THR A 150 8.61 15.30 3.24
N GLN A 151 7.63 16.21 3.20
CA GLN A 151 7.83 17.63 2.86
C GLN A 151 7.88 18.56 4.07
N ASP A 152 7.90 18.00 5.30
CA ASP A 152 7.87 18.78 6.56
C ASP A 152 6.71 19.79 6.64
N LYS A 153 5.52 19.36 6.14
CA LYS A 153 4.28 20.16 6.07
C LYS A 153 3.26 19.78 7.13
N LYS A 154 3.70 19.27 8.29
CA LYS A 154 2.83 18.78 9.37
C LYS A 154 1.76 19.77 9.84
N ASN A 155 2.00 21.06 9.68
CA ASN A 155 1.10 22.13 10.12
C ASN A 155 0.30 22.77 8.96
N ASP A 156 0.29 22.17 7.75
CA ASP A 156 -0.57 22.70 6.67
C ASP A 156 -2.04 22.41 7.00
N ALA A 157 -2.77 23.50 7.31
CA ALA A 157 -4.17 23.40 7.74
C ALA A 157 -5.09 22.83 6.65
N ARG A 158 -4.78 23.03 5.36
CA ARG A 158 -5.58 22.50 4.24
C ARG A 158 -5.50 20.98 4.22
N ILE A 159 -4.27 20.44 4.32
CA ILE A 159 -4.01 19.01 4.31
C ILE A 159 -4.61 18.35 5.55
N ASN A 160 -4.40 18.96 6.73
CA ASN A 160 -4.98 18.43 7.98
C ASN A 160 -6.50 18.37 7.90
N LYS A 161 -7.15 19.44 7.43
CA LYS A 161 -8.61 19.47 7.26
C LYS A 161 -9.07 18.39 6.29
N ALA A 162 -8.41 18.23 5.15
CA ALA A 162 -8.78 17.23 4.14
C ALA A 162 -8.65 15.80 4.71
N ARG A 163 -7.56 15.49 5.41
CA ARG A 163 -7.34 14.17 6.02
C ARG A 163 -8.39 13.85 7.10
N ILE A 164 -8.66 14.82 7.99
CA ILE A 164 -9.68 14.62 9.05
C ILE A 164 -11.05 14.33 8.45
N ARG A 165 -11.47 15.08 7.44
CA ARG A 165 -12.76 14.84 6.76
C ARG A 165 -12.80 13.48 6.06
N GLY A 166 -11.70 13.06 5.43
CA GLY A 166 -11.59 11.71 4.85
C GLY A 166 -11.68 10.62 5.92
N PHE A 167 -11.03 10.80 7.07
CA PHE A 167 -11.17 9.88 8.20
C PHE A 167 -12.60 9.84 8.75
N GLU A 168 -13.24 10.99 8.93
CA GLU A 168 -14.64 11.08 9.38
C GLU A 168 -15.58 10.35 8.41
N TYR A 169 -15.41 10.54 7.10
CA TYR A 169 -16.16 9.80 6.09
C TYR A 169 -15.99 8.28 6.27
N ILE A 170 -14.74 7.79 6.28
CA ILE A 170 -14.40 6.37 6.43
C ILE A 170 -14.98 5.80 7.74
N SER A 171 -14.86 6.52 8.85
CA SER A 171 -15.31 6.04 10.16
C SER A 171 -16.81 5.75 10.24
N ASN A 172 -17.62 6.43 9.44
CA ASN A 172 -19.07 6.23 9.37
C ASN A 172 -19.49 4.94 8.64
N TRP A 173 -18.54 4.28 7.95
CA TRP A 173 -18.82 3.08 7.13
C TRP A 173 -18.40 1.77 7.79
N GLN A 174 -17.75 1.81 8.96
CA GLN A 174 -17.40 0.56 9.66
C GLN A 174 -18.66 -0.22 10.05
N LYS A 175 -18.69 -1.50 9.71
CA LYS A 175 -19.80 -2.40 10.07
C LYS A 175 -19.66 -2.87 11.52
N ASP A 176 -20.75 -3.38 12.10
CA ASP A 176 -20.75 -3.95 13.45
C ASP A 176 -19.77 -5.14 13.59
N SER A 177 -19.45 -5.82 12.47
CA SER A 177 -18.42 -6.85 12.43
C SER A 177 -16.99 -6.32 12.62
N GLY A 178 -16.76 -5.01 12.57
CA GLY A 178 -15.44 -4.39 12.56
C GLY A 178 -14.80 -4.25 11.17
N LEU A 179 -15.36 -4.92 10.14
CA LEU A 179 -14.90 -4.80 8.76
C LEU A 179 -15.55 -3.60 8.06
N TRP A 180 -14.86 -3.11 7.04
CA TRP A 180 -15.47 -2.24 6.03
C TRP A 180 -15.80 -3.08 4.81
N LYS A 181 -16.98 -2.86 4.29
CA LYS A 181 -17.46 -3.55 3.11
C LYS A 181 -18.06 -2.52 2.17
N ASP A 182 -17.48 -2.40 1.01
CA ASP A 182 -18.06 -1.66 -0.09
C ASP A 182 -18.87 -2.64 -0.95
N ASP A 183 -20.16 -2.46 -0.98
CA ASP A 183 -21.06 -3.33 -1.74
C ASP A 183 -20.99 -3.07 -3.26
N THR A 184 -20.20 -2.07 -3.70
CA THR A 184 -20.18 -1.60 -5.08
C THR A 184 -19.16 -2.39 -5.94
N PHE A 185 -17.92 -2.58 -5.43
CA PHE A 185 -16.82 -3.16 -6.20
C PHE A 185 -16.20 -4.40 -5.55
N HIS A 186 -16.03 -4.42 -4.24
CA HIS A 186 -15.34 -5.47 -3.50
C HIS A 186 -16.19 -6.02 -2.34
N PRO A 187 -17.02 -7.03 -2.59
CA PRO A 187 -17.99 -7.50 -1.60
C PRO A 187 -17.36 -8.21 -0.38
N ALA A 188 -16.15 -8.75 -0.50
CA ALA A 188 -15.53 -9.54 0.58
C ALA A 188 -15.12 -8.70 1.80
N GLY A 189 -14.72 -7.45 1.60
CA GLY A 189 -14.35 -6.54 2.69
C GLY A 189 -12.97 -6.75 3.30
N ILE A 190 -12.24 -7.81 2.93
CA ILE A 190 -10.89 -8.10 3.45
C ILE A 190 -9.90 -7.05 2.96
N GLU A 191 -9.80 -6.87 1.65
CA GLU A 191 -8.91 -5.92 1.00
C GLU A 191 -9.19 -4.48 1.46
N THR A 192 -10.44 -4.00 1.34
CA THR A 192 -10.83 -2.66 1.77
C THR A 192 -10.50 -2.44 3.25
N THR A 193 -10.81 -3.40 4.13
CA THR A 193 -10.48 -3.30 5.56
C THR A 193 -8.96 -3.20 5.78
N ALA A 194 -8.20 -4.02 5.10
CA ALA A 194 -6.74 -4.01 5.18
C ALA A 194 -6.17 -2.65 4.71
N HIS A 195 -6.64 -2.13 3.58
CA HIS A 195 -6.25 -0.81 3.08
C HIS A 195 -6.57 0.31 4.09
N LEU A 196 -7.78 0.32 4.66
CA LEU A 196 -8.20 1.34 5.61
C LEU A 196 -7.37 1.33 6.90
N MET A 197 -7.04 0.15 7.42
CA MET A 197 -6.16 0.02 8.59
C MET A 197 -4.81 0.69 8.33
N GLN A 198 -4.20 0.40 7.21
CA GLN A 198 -2.88 0.82 6.82
C GLN A 198 -2.81 2.31 6.43
N TYR A 199 -3.73 2.73 5.57
CA TYR A 199 -3.62 4.00 4.88
C TYR A 199 -4.33 5.14 5.60
N THR A 200 -5.29 4.82 6.49
CA THR A 200 -6.08 5.84 7.18
C THR A 200 -6.02 5.73 8.70
N LEU A 201 -6.33 4.55 9.28
CA LEU A 201 -6.50 4.45 10.74
C LEU A 201 -5.19 4.59 11.51
N VAL A 202 -4.13 3.89 11.07
CA VAL A 202 -2.81 4.02 11.70
C VAL A 202 -2.29 5.46 11.57
N PRO A 203 -2.33 6.11 10.37
CA PRO A 203 -2.01 7.53 10.23
C PRO A 203 -2.84 8.46 11.13
N ALA A 204 -4.15 8.29 11.20
CA ALA A 204 -5.03 9.12 12.02
C ALA A 204 -4.65 9.04 13.51
N TYR A 205 -4.29 7.86 13.99
CA TYR A 205 -3.81 7.69 15.35
C TYR A 205 -2.48 8.42 15.58
N PHE A 206 -1.48 8.24 14.70
CA PHE A 206 -0.14 8.78 14.92
C PHE A 206 0.00 10.27 14.61
N MET A 207 -0.66 10.74 13.56
CA MET A 207 -0.48 12.10 13.06
C MET A 207 -1.48 13.07 13.67
N ASP A 208 -2.71 12.62 13.88
CA ASP A 208 -3.82 13.47 14.31
C ASP A 208 -4.19 13.25 15.79
N GLY A 209 -3.59 12.24 16.45
CA GLY A 209 -3.86 11.91 17.85
C GLY A 209 -5.29 11.40 18.08
N ILE A 210 -5.91 10.78 17.07
CA ILE A 210 -7.28 10.27 17.16
C ILE A 210 -7.27 8.89 17.83
N ASP A 211 -7.44 8.84 19.13
CA ASP A 211 -7.44 7.59 19.91
C ASP A 211 -8.52 6.59 19.45
N PHE A 212 -9.65 7.09 18.98
CA PHE A 212 -10.72 6.27 18.43
C PHE A 212 -10.27 5.44 17.21
N ALA A 213 -9.39 5.98 16.37
CA ALA A 213 -8.83 5.27 15.21
C ALA A 213 -8.07 4.00 15.64
N LYS A 214 -7.37 4.03 16.80
CA LYS A 214 -6.74 2.82 17.37
C LYS A 214 -7.76 1.74 17.68
N LYS A 215 -8.89 2.12 18.32
CA LYS A 215 -9.96 1.16 18.64
C LYS A 215 -10.51 0.52 17.38
N MET A 216 -10.87 1.32 16.38
CA MET A 216 -11.37 0.83 15.08
C MET A 216 -10.38 -0.11 14.39
N CYS A 217 -9.10 0.24 14.41
CA CYS A 217 -8.04 -0.55 13.81
C CYS A 217 -7.86 -1.92 14.51
N LEU A 218 -7.95 -1.97 15.84
CA LEU A 218 -7.85 -3.23 16.59
C LEU A 218 -9.11 -4.11 16.38
N GLU A 219 -10.30 -3.52 16.32
CA GLU A 219 -11.54 -4.23 15.98
C GLU A 219 -11.47 -4.83 14.57
N ALA A 220 -10.97 -4.06 13.60
CA ALA A 220 -10.76 -4.54 12.24
C ALA A 220 -9.74 -5.69 12.18
N ALA A 221 -8.62 -5.57 12.89
CA ALA A 221 -7.60 -6.62 12.95
C ALA A 221 -8.15 -7.92 13.58
N ASP A 222 -8.97 -7.80 14.62
CA ASP A 222 -9.62 -8.95 15.25
C ASP A 222 -10.62 -9.62 14.31
N SER A 223 -11.33 -8.83 13.51
CA SER A 223 -12.25 -9.36 12.50
C SER A 223 -11.50 -10.07 11.38
N LEU A 224 -10.39 -9.50 10.88
CA LEU A 224 -9.55 -10.18 9.88
C LEU A 224 -9.04 -11.55 10.37
N ILE A 225 -8.75 -11.70 11.67
CA ILE A 225 -8.36 -13.00 12.23
C ILE A 225 -9.49 -14.02 12.10
N THR A 226 -10.74 -13.62 12.34
CA THR A 226 -11.89 -14.52 12.27
C THR A 226 -12.23 -14.95 10.85
N GLU A 227 -11.78 -14.18 9.86
CA GLU A 227 -11.96 -14.45 8.43
C GLU A 227 -10.82 -15.30 7.83
N GLN A 228 -9.78 -15.66 8.62
CA GLN A 228 -8.72 -16.52 8.10
C GLN A 228 -9.21 -17.95 7.90
N ASP A 229 -9.04 -18.47 6.70
CA ASP A 229 -9.34 -19.87 6.36
C ASP A 229 -8.48 -20.88 7.14
N GLU A 230 -8.95 -22.12 7.26
CA GLU A 230 -8.23 -23.18 7.99
C GLU A 230 -6.84 -23.46 7.42
N ASN A 231 -6.59 -23.23 6.13
CA ASN A 231 -5.29 -23.41 5.48
C ASN A 231 -4.33 -22.22 5.70
N GLY A 232 -4.83 -21.08 6.17
CA GLY A 232 -4.05 -19.87 6.42
C GLY A 232 -4.26 -18.73 5.43
N SER A 233 -5.02 -18.95 4.36
CA SER A 233 -5.41 -17.92 3.41
C SER A 233 -6.55 -17.05 3.91
N TRP A 234 -6.94 -16.09 3.10
CA TRP A 234 -8.18 -15.33 3.23
C TRP A 234 -8.95 -15.36 1.92
N ASP A 235 -10.26 -15.20 2.04
CA ASP A 235 -11.20 -15.05 0.93
C ASP A 235 -11.07 -16.15 -0.14
N ASN A 236 -11.26 -17.41 0.29
CA ASN A 236 -11.23 -18.58 -0.58
C ASN A 236 -9.93 -18.71 -1.40
N GLU A 237 -8.78 -18.63 -0.72
CA GLU A 237 -7.46 -18.77 -1.32
C GLU A 237 -7.06 -17.62 -2.28
N ASN A 238 -7.62 -16.43 -2.09
CA ASN A 238 -7.20 -15.24 -2.81
C ASN A 238 -5.81 -14.80 -2.32
N ILE A 239 -4.84 -14.79 -3.23
CA ILE A 239 -3.44 -14.49 -2.92
C ILE A 239 -3.27 -13.03 -2.51
N ASP A 240 -3.93 -12.10 -3.22
CA ASP A 240 -3.86 -10.67 -2.93
C ASP A 240 -4.42 -10.32 -1.56
N HIS A 241 -5.63 -10.78 -1.28
CA HIS A 241 -6.27 -10.55 0.02
C HIS A 241 -5.48 -11.17 1.17
N THR A 242 -4.83 -12.32 0.94
CA THR A 242 -3.94 -12.95 1.92
C THR A 242 -2.69 -12.11 2.17
N MET A 243 -2.09 -11.54 1.11
CA MET A 243 -0.94 -10.62 1.23
C MET A 243 -1.34 -9.36 2.00
N ASP A 244 -2.49 -8.78 1.69
CA ASP A 244 -2.99 -7.57 2.35
C ASP A 244 -3.29 -7.82 3.82
N ALA A 245 -4.00 -8.88 4.16
CA ALA A 245 -4.26 -9.24 5.55
C ALA A 245 -2.95 -9.41 6.33
N CYS A 246 -1.97 -10.15 5.79
CA CYS A 246 -0.68 -10.35 6.44
C CYS A 246 0.08 -9.03 6.65
N ARG A 247 0.18 -8.19 5.60
CA ARG A 247 0.90 -6.89 5.66
C ARG A 247 0.31 -5.98 6.73
N ASN A 248 -1.00 -5.96 6.83
CA ASN A 248 -1.72 -5.07 7.74
C ASN A 248 -1.74 -5.57 9.17
N LEU A 249 -1.90 -6.86 9.39
CA LEU A 249 -1.74 -7.45 10.72
C LEU A 249 -0.33 -7.26 11.27
N MET A 250 0.74 -7.37 10.44
CA MET A 250 2.11 -7.04 10.85
C MET A 250 2.24 -5.58 11.31
N LEU A 251 1.67 -4.64 10.55
CA LEU A 251 1.69 -3.22 10.90
C LEU A 251 0.98 -2.97 12.23
N VAL A 252 -0.22 -3.49 12.39
CA VAL A 252 -1.03 -3.33 13.63
C VAL A 252 -0.32 -3.96 14.82
N ALA A 253 0.20 -5.17 14.66
CA ALA A 253 0.93 -5.89 15.71
C ALA A 253 2.14 -5.12 16.22
N ASP A 254 2.92 -4.54 15.32
CA ASP A 254 4.09 -3.72 15.68
C ASP A 254 3.68 -2.37 16.27
N THR A 255 2.71 -1.70 15.64
CA THR A 255 2.22 -0.38 16.05
C THR A 255 1.65 -0.36 17.44
N PHE A 256 0.76 -1.30 17.75
CA PHE A 256 0.02 -1.34 19.02
C PHE A 256 0.58 -2.34 20.04
N LYS A 257 1.76 -2.92 19.73
CA LYS A 257 2.48 -3.87 20.60
C LYS A 257 1.65 -5.12 20.94
N THR A 258 1.01 -5.67 19.92
CA THR A 258 0.13 -6.85 20.01
C THR A 258 0.71 -8.07 19.27
N LYS A 259 2.04 -8.15 19.13
CA LYS A 259 2.74 -9.24 18.40
C LYS A 259 2.34 -10.62 18.90
N ASP A 260 2.27 -10.84 20.21
CA ASP A 260 1.90 -12.15 20.77
C ASP A 260 0.55 -12.65 20.28
N LYS A 261 -0.39 -11.73 20.03
CA LYS A 261 -1.73 -12.07 19.54
C LYS A 261 -1.75 -12.41 18.06
N TYR A 262 -1.08 -11.61 17.23
CA TYR A 262 -1.23 -11.67 15.78
C TYR A 262 -0.16 -12.51 15.07
N THR A 263 1.03 -12.70 15.67
CA THR A 263 2.13 -13.44 15.02
C THR A 263 1.73 -14.84 14.55
N PRO A 264 1.03 -15.68 15.31
CA PRO A 264 0.67 -17.02 14.83
C PRO A 264 -0.21 -17.01 13.57
N ILE A 265 -1.10 -16.03 13.47
CA ILE A 265 -2.01 -15.84 12.33
C ILE A 265 -1.22 -15.36 11.11
N ILE A 266 -0.35 -14.36 11.31
CA ILE A 266 0.54 -13.82 10.26
C ILE A 266 1.45 -14.92 9.70
N GLU A 267 2.08 -15.71 10.57
CA GLU A 267 2.97 -16.80 10.15
C GLU A 267 2.26 -17.86 9.33
N LYS A 268 1.04 -18.21 9.72
CA LYS A 268 0.22 -19.17 8.98
C LYS A 268 -0.11 -18.65 7.57
N GLY A 269 -0.47 -17.35 7.45
CA GLY A 269 -0.73 -16.72 6.15
C GLY A 269 0.51 -16.61 5.28
N VAL A 270 1.64 -16.16 5.85
CA VAL A 270 2.91 -16.07 5.11
C VAL A 270 3.42 -17.45 4.68
N ARG A 271 3.27 -18.48 5.51
CA ARG A 271 3.58 -19.88 5.15
C ARG A 271 2.74 -20.31 3.96
N TRP A 272 1.43 -20.09 4.03
CA TRP A 272 0.52 -20.41 2.94
C TRP A 272 0.93 -19.71 1.63
N LEU A 273 1.29 -18.43 1.68
CA LEU A 273 1.78 -17.68 0.50
C LEU A 273 3.06 -18.31 -0.07
N ILE A 274 4.02 -18.72 0.77
CA ILE A 274 5.26 -19.37 0.32
C ILE A 274 4.96 -20.72 -0.32
N ASP A 275 4.07 -21.52 0.27
CA ASP A 275 3.71 -22.86 -0.20
C ASP A 275 2.89 -22.83 -1.51
N ASN A 276 2.21 -21.72 -1.80
CA ASN A 276 1.39 -21.51 -3.00
C ASN A 276 2.07 -20.60 -4.04
N LYS A 277 3.35 -20.34 -3.88
CA LYS A 277 4.18 -19.65 -4.87
C LYS A 277 4.49 -20.57 -6.05
N ASN A 278 4.42 -20.03 -7.27
CA ASN A 278 4.94 -20.68 -8.46
C ASN A 278 6.47 -20.57 -8.55
N ASP A 279 7.08 -21.19 -9.57
CA ASP A 279 8.51 -21.07 -9.83
C ASP A 279 8.97 -19.61 -10.05
N GLN A 280 8.08 -18.72 -10.50
CA GLN A 280 8.37 -17.35 -10.89
C GLN A 280 7.59 -16.27 -10.11
N GLY A 281 7.02 -16.57 -8.96
CA GLY A 281 6.21 -15.63 -8.17
C GLY A 281 4.76 -16.08 -7.96
N TRP A 282 3.82 -15.14 -7.95
CA TRP A 282 2.40 -15.41 -7.68
C TRP A 282 1.49 -14.95 -8.81
N GLY A 283 0.37 -15.66 -9.01
CA GLY A 283 -0.83 -15.22 -9.71
C GLY A 283 -1.88 -14.70 -8.72
N ASP A 284 -3.12 -14.53 -9.16
CA ASP A 284 -4.22 -14.07 -8.28
C ASP A 284 -4.74 -15.22 -7.38
N PHE A 285 -4.65 -16.46 -7.87
CA PHE A 285 -5.00 -17.68 -7.14
C PHE A 285 -3.89 -18.74 -7.25
N PRO A 286 -3.86 -19.77 -6.35
CA PRO A 286 -2.93 -20.89 -6.46
C PRO A 286 -2.98 -21.55 -7.85
N ASN A 287 -1.80 -21.92 -8.36
CA ASN A 287 -1.62 -22.55 -9.68
C ASN A 287 -1.91 -21.66 -10.91
N GLU A 288 -2.30 -20.41 -10.75
CA GLU A 288 -2.37 -19.47 -11.87
C GLU A 288 -0.97 -18.99 -12.27
N PRO A 289 -0.77 -18.61 -13.54
CA PRO A 289 0.51 -18.05 -13.98
C PRO A 289 0.91 -16.83 -13.16
N SER A 290 2.20 -16.74 -12.82
CA SER A 290 2.73 -15.56 -12.12
C SER A 290 2.55 -14.30 -12.96
N ASN A 291 2.21 -13.20 -12.30
CA ASN A 291 2.18 -11.88 -12.90
C ASN A 291 3.04 -10.89 -12.11
N VAL A 292 3.39 -9.77 -12.74
CA VAL A 292 4.32 -8.78 -12.15
C VAL A 292 3.73 -8.13 -10.91
N GLU A 293 2.43 -7.81 -10.94
CA GLU A 293 1.73 -7.13 -9.86
C GLU A 293 1.71 -7.98 -8.59
N ARG A 294 1.17 -9.21 -8.68
CA ARG A 294 1.12 -10.14 -7.53
C ARG A 294 2.49 -10.54 -7.04
N THR A 295 3.47 -10.67 -7.95
CA THR A 295 4.85 -10.95 -7.53
C THR A 295 5.48 -9.77 -6.78
N ALA A 296 5.20 -8.53 -7.19
CA ALA A 296 5.63 -7.34 -6.46
C ALA A 296 4.97 -7.26 -5.07
N ASP A 297 3.69 -7.59 -4.96
CA ASP A 297 2.98 -7.66 -3.67
C ASP A 297 3.53 -8.76 -2.77
N GLY A 298 3.81 -9.92 -3.31
CA GLY A 298 4.44 -11.02 -2.60
C GLY A 298 5.83 -10.64 -2.08
N LEU A 299 6.65 -10.05 -2.94
CA LEU A 299 7.97 -9.54 -2.55
C LEU A 299 7.87 -8.50 -1.42
N ASP A 300 6.94 -7.54 -1.52
CA ASP A 300 6.71 -6.55 -0.46
C ASP A 300 6.27 -7.21 0.85
N THR A 301 5.42 -8.22 0.77
CA THR A 301 4.98 -8.99 1.93
C THR A 301 6.13 -9.72 2.61
N LEU A 302 7.01 -10.39 1.84
CA LEU A 302 8.20 -11.06 2.38
C LEU A 302 9.20 -10.07 2.98
N LEU A 303 9.42 -8.90 2.36
CA LEU A 303 10.26 -7.84 2.89
C LEU A 303 9.75 -7.32 4.24
N LYS A 304 8.44 -7.09 4.35
CA LYS A 304 7.78 -6.67 5.58
C LYS A 304 7.85 -7.77 6.65
N PHE A 305 7.61 -9.01 6.29
CA PHE A 305 7.69 -10.14 7.22
C PHE A 305 9.12 -10.34 7.75
N ARG A 306 10.14 -10.29 6.89
CA ARG A 306 11.54 -10.32 7.30
C ARG A 306 11.86 -9.24 8.33
N ARG A 307 11.35 -8.02 8.11
CA ARG A 307 11.53 -6.90 9.03
C ARG A 307 10.78 -7.12 10.34
N TYR A 308 9.55 -7.60 10.27
CA TYR A 308 8.74 -7.92 11.43
C TYR A 308 9.39 -8.95 12.34
N CYS A 309 10.00 -10.00 11.77
CA CYS A 309 10.73 -11.05 12.50
C CYS A 309 12.05 -10.55 13.10
N SER A 310 12.68 -9.52 12.52
CA SER A 310 13.92 -8.93 13.03
C SER A 310 13.71 -7.86 14.11
N ASP A 311 12.48 -7.66 14.57
CA ASP A 311 12.08 -6.61 15.53
C ASP A 311 12.46 -5.18 15.09
N ALA A 312 12.74 -5.00 13.80
CA ALA A 312 12.97 -3.67 13.25
C ALA A 312 11.63 -2.93 13.09
N PRO A 313 11.53 -1.64 13.46
CA PRO A 313 10.26 -0.92 13.44
C PRO A 313 9.61 -0.94 12.06
N MET A 314 8.35 -1.38 11.99
CA MET A 314 7.57 -1.40 10.73
C MET A 314 7.26 0.01 10.23
N ALA A 315 7.22 0.99 11.13
CA ALA A 315 6.97 2.38 10.78
C ALA A 315 7.94 2.95 9.73
N HIS A 316 9.14 2.39 9.56
CA HIS A 316 10.04 2.80 8.47
C HIS A 316 9.49 2.55 7.07
N PHE A 317 8.61 1.56 6.89
CA PHE A 317 7.92 1.36 5.61
C PHE A 317 6.90 2.47 5.31
N TRP A 318 6.55 3.26 6.32
CA TRP A 318 5.50 4.29 6.25
C TRP A 318 6.05 5.71 6.29
N ALA A 319 7.36 5.92 6.33
CA ALA A 319 7.99 7.24 6.53
C ALA A 319 7.55 7.98 7.82
N PHE A 320 7.00 7.26 8.84
CA PHE A 320 6.59 7.87 10.11
C PHE A 320 7.72 8.00 11.12
N THR A 321 8.90 7.48 10.84
CA THR A 321 10.06 7.59 11.74
C THR A 321 11.15 8.43 11.10
N LYS A 322 11.63 9.39 11.90
CA LYS A 322 12.87 10.10 11.62
C LYS A 322 14.05 9.18 11.88
#